data_c3f5a8f6eabb6e328ad7704632e41ad9
#
_entry.id   c3f5a8f6eabb6e328ad7704632e41ad9
#
_cell.length_a   1.000
_cell.length_b   1.000
_cell.length_c   1.000
_cell.angle_alpha   90.00
_cell.angle_beta   90.00
_cell.angle_gamma   90.00
#
_symmetry.space_group_name_H-M   'P 1'
#
loop_
_entity.id
_entity.type
_entity.pdbx_description
1 polymer ?
#
loop_
_entity_poly.entity_id
_entity_poly.type
_entity_poly.pdbx_seq_one_letter_code
_entity_poly.pdbx_strand_id
1 'polypeptide(L)'
;MQLKKNTILGKIKIFKIFYFILLILFFNNKSFANEVNFVEIKILDKVSSKTSQLSLNIREEKKFENLIIKILKCKNSEFDDNPEVTAYMQVQDITLNNNDKVFVFNGWTFSSSPSISLFDHPVYDIWLIKCY
;
A
#
# COMPACT_ATOMS: atom_id res chain seq x y z
N MET A 1 -75.01 -16.02 -3.24
CA MET A 1 -74.01 -15.79 -2.20
C MET A 1 -72.61 -15.78 -2.89
N GLN A 2 -72.10 -14.59 -3.23
CA GLN A 2 -70.82 -14.46 -3.95
C GLN A 2 -69.71 -14.15 -2.95
N LEU A 3 -68.78 -15.06 -2.84
CA LEU A 3 -67.58 -14.91 -2.02
C LEU A 3 -66.61 -13.90 -2.66
N LYS A 4 -66.42 -12.79 -2.00
CA LYS A 4 -65.45 -11.73 -2.34
C LYS A 4 -64.03 -12.27 -2.15
N LYS A 5 -63.35 -12.56 -3.25
CA LYS A 5 -61.93 -13.02 -3.26
C LYS A 5 -61.04 -11.84 -2.91
N ASN A 6 -60.57 -11.77 -1.69
CA ASN A 6 -59.64 -10.74 -1.21
C ASN A 6 -58.32 -10.83 -1.96
N THR A 7 -58.02 -9.82 -2.75
CA THR A 7 -56.76 -9.65 -3.48
C THR A 7 -55.64 -9.20 -2.56
N ILE A 8 -54.99 -10.15 -1.86
CA ILE A 8 -53.78 -9.89 -1.06
C ILE A 8 -52.50 -10.02 -1.93
N LEU A 9 -52.64 -10.45 -3.20
CA LEU A 9 -51.48 -10.69 -4.09
C LEU A 9 -50.66 -9.43 -4.47
N GLY A 10 -51.27 -8.23 -4.42
CA GLY A 10 -50.56 -6.99 -4.77
C GLY A 10 -49.53 -6.54 -3.73
N LYS A 11 -49.81 -6.70 -2.45
CA LYS A 11 -48.93 -6.27 -1.34
C LYS A 11 -47.65 -7.09 -1.27
N ILE A 12 -47.71 -8.38 -1.55
CA ILE A 12 -46.53 -9.29 -1.47
C ILE A 12 -45.56 -8.98 -2.63
N LYS A 13 -46.02 -8.61 -3.81
CA LYS A 13 -45.13 -8.21 -4.93
C LYS A 13 -44.41 -6.90 -4.64
N ILE A 14 -45.09 -5.92 -4.07
CA ILE A 14 -44.52 -4.62 -3.69
C ILE A 14 -43.47 -4.81 -2.58
N PHE A 15 -43.74 -5.64 -1.59
CA PHE A 15 -42.79 -5.93 -0.52
C PHE A 15 -41.52 -6.64 -1.02
N LYS A 16 -41.63 -7.55 -1.97
CA LYS A 16 -40.47 -8.23 -2.60
C LYS A 16 -39.64 -7.24 -3.43
N ILE A 17 -40.28 -6.34 -4.16
CA ILE A 17 -39.58 -5.30 -4.95
C ILE A 17 -38.87 -4.33 -4.01
N PHE A 18 -39.50 -3.92 -2.92
CA PHE A 18 -38.92 -3.02 -1.92
C PHE A 18 -37.71 -3.68 -1.24
N TYR A 19 -37.79 -4.96 -0.89
CA TYR A 19 -36.71 -5.73 -0.31
C TYR A 19 -35.53 -5.88 -1.29
N PHE A 20 -35.82 -6.09 -2.57
CA PHE A 20 -34.79 -6.21 -3.61
C PHE A 20 -34.07 -4.88 -3.85
N ILE A 21 -34.80 -3.76 -3.84
CA ILE A 21 -34.20 -2.41 -3.93
C ILE A 21 -33.35 -2.10 -2.70
N LEU A 22 -33.82 -2.45 -1.51
CA LEU A 22 -33.06 -2.29 -0.26
C LEU A 22 -31.75 -3.11 -0.31
N LEU A 23 -31.81 -4.33 -0.80
CA LEU A 23 -30.65 -5.21 -0.94
C LEU A 23 -29.62 -4.63 -1.92
N ILE A 24 -30.05 -4.05 -3.04
CA ILE A 24 -29.17 -3.37 -4.00
C ILE A 24 -28.48 -2.15 -3.37
N LEU A 25 -29.16 -1.39 -2.51
CA LEU A 25 -28.59 -0.23 -1.82
C LEU A 25 -27.47 -0.62 -0.84
N PHE A 26 -27.53 -1.79 -0.21
CA PHE A 26 -26.50 -2.29 0.68
C PHE A 26 -25.23 -2.75 -0.03
N PHE A 27 -25.29 -3.14 -1.32
CA PHE A 27 -24.14 -3.59 -2.08
C PHE A 27 -23.30 -2.46 -2.71
N ASN A 28 -23.72 -1.19 -2.63
CA ASN A 28 -23.01 -0.06 -3.23
C ASN A 28 -22.00 0.63 -2.30
N ASN A 29 -21.56 -0.01 -1.20
CA ASN A 29 -20.48 0.52 -0.38
C ASN A 29 -19.15 0.35 -1.13
N LYS A 30 -18.85 1.27 -2.05
CA LYS A 30 -17.47 1.43 -2.54
C LYS A 30 -16.67 2.01 -1.39
N SER A 31 -15.92 1.18 -0.72
CA SER A 31 -14.86 1.63 0.17
C SER A 31 -13.82 2.35 -0.69
N PHE A 32 -13.77 3.67 -0.57
CA PHE A 32 -12.66 4.47 -1.08
C PHE A 32 -11.46 4.17 -0.17
N ALA A 33 -10.67 3.18 -0.53
CA ALA A 33 -9.33 3.08 -0.01
C ALA A 33 -8.54 4.24 -0.64
N ASN A 34 -7.98 5.13 0.19
CA ASN A 34 -7.01 6.11 -0.27
C ASN A 34 -5.84 5.33 -0.89
N GLU A 35 -5.71 5.39 -2.21
CA GLU A 35 -4.56 4.80 -2.89
C GLU A 35 -3.33 5.62 -2.53
N VAL A 36 -2.44 5.02 -1.77
CA VAL A 36 -1.12 5.57 -1.48
C VAL A 36 -0.30 5.47 -2.76
N ASN A 37 0.11 6.61 -3.30
CA ASN A 37 0.82 6.66 -4.58
C ASN A 37 2.30 7.01 -4.42
N PHE A 38 2.68 7.65 -3.30
CA PHE A 38 4.02 8.14 -3.05
C PHE A 38 4.60 7.59 -1.75
N VAL A 39 5.88 7.35 -1.78
CA VAL A 39 6.67 6.94 -0.62
C VAL A 39 7.84 7.87 -0.45
N GLU A 40 8.07 8.34 0.76
CA GLU A 40 9.24 9.12 1.11
C GLU A 40 10.22 8.25 1.90
N ILE A 41 11.45 8.21 1.43
CA ILE A 41 12.57 7.53 2.08
C ILE A 41 13.69 8.51 2.36
N LYS A 42 14.50 8.20 3.37
CA LYS A 42 15.73 8.91 3.71
C LYS A 42 16.91 7.98 3.46
N ILE A 43 17.90 8.47 2.77
CA ILE A 43 19.12 7.74 2.45
C ILE A 43 20.30 8.44 3.14
N LEU A 44 21.07 7.67 3.91
CA LEU A 44 22.34 8.12 4.48
C LEU A 44 23.48 7.54 3.64
N ASP A 45 24.35 8.39 3.15
CA ASP A 45 25.66 8.00 2.67
C ASP A 45 26.62 7.93 3.88
N LYS A 46 27.02 6.72 4.23
CA LYS A 46 27.90 6.46 5.39
C LYS A 46 29.31 6.99 5.20
N VAL A 47 29.76 7.15 3.95
CA VAL A 47 31.11 7.63 3.64
C VAL A 47 31.19 9.15 3.81
N SER A 48 30.23 9.88 3.30
CA SER A 48 30.19 11.34 3.38
C SER A 48 29.38 11.87 4.57
N SER A 49 28.67 11.00 5.29
CA SER A 49 27.72 11.35 6.36
C SER A 49 26.60 12.29 5.91
N LYS A 50 26.31 12.35 4.61
CA LYS A 50 25.23 13.16 4.06
C LYS A 50 23.93 12.37 4.00
N THR A 51 22.84 13.05 4.29
CA THR A 51 21.50 12.48 4.17
C THR A 51 20.75 13.15 3.03
N SER A 52 20.02 12.35 2.26
CA SER A 52 19.13 12.80 1.18
C SER A 52 17.73 12.25 1.42
N GLN A 53 16.71 13.06 1.12
CA GLN A 53 15.33 12.61 1.09
C GLN A 53 14.90 12.40 -0.36
N LEU A 54 14.21 11.29 -0.60
CA LEU A 54 13.78 10.89 -1.93
C LEU A 54 12.31 10.49 -1.89
N SER A 55 11.52 11.08 -2.79
CA SER A 55 10.15 10.69 -3.03
C SER A 55 10.08 9.79 -4.25
N LEU A 56 9.39 8.65 -4.10
CA LEU A 56 9.22 7.65 -5.15
C LEU A 56 7.73 7.38 -5.38
N ASN A 57 7.39 7.15 -6.65
CA ASN A 57 6.10 6.55 -6.99
C ASN A 57 6.13 5.05 -6.70
N ILE A 58 5.01 4.52 -6.21
CA ILE A 58 4.88 3.08 -6.00
C ILE A 58 4.97 2.35 -7.33
N ARG A 59 5.74 1.25 -7.37
CA ARG A 59 6.02 0.38 -8.53
C ARG A 59 6.95 1.00 -9.58
N GLU A 60 7.39 2.23 -9.41
CA GLU A 60 8.37 2.87 -10.29
C GLU A 60 9.80 2.63 -9.76
N GLU A 61 10.74 2.46 -10.68
CA GLU A 61 12.16 2.36 -10.37
C GLU A 61 12.79 3.74 -10.32
N LYS A 62 13.48 4.03 -9.25
CA LYS A 62 14.23 5.29 -9.07
C LYS A 62 15.69 5.00 -8.88
N LYS A 63 16.51 5.61 -9.72
CA LYS A 63 17.96 5.54 -9.56
C LYS A 63 18.42 6.62 -8.57
N PHE A 64 19.24 6.19 -7.60
CA PHE A 64 19.97 7.06 -6.69
C PHE A 64 21.42 6.60 -6.66
N GLU A 65 22.34 7.39 -7.20
CA GLU A 65 23.76 7.03 -7.37
C GLU A 65 23.91 5.65 -8.02
N ASN A 66 24.43 4.69 -7.28
CA ASN A 66 24.66 3.32 -7.73
C ASN A 66 23.49 2.36 -7.36
N LEU A 67 22.44 2.88 -6.74
CA LEU A 67 21.28 2.09 -6.34
C LEU A 67 20.13 2.29 -7.30
N ILE A 68 19.39 1.22 -7.58
CA ILE A 68 18.06 1.25 -8.16
C ILE A 68 17.08 0.82 -7.07
N ILE A 69 16.19 1.72 -6.69
CA ILE A 69 15.24 1.54 -5.60
C ILE A 69 13.84 1.45 -6.19
N LYS A 70 13.06 0.47 -5.75
CA LYS A 70 11.66 0.27 -6.12
C LYS A 70 10.84 -0.08 -4.91
N ILE A 71 9.75 0.63 -4.72
CA ILE A 71 8.75 0.30 -3.70
C ILE A 71 7.57 -0.38 -4.39
N LEU A 72 7.27 -1.61 -4.01
CA LEU A 72 6.16 -2.37 -4.60
C LEU A 72 4.84 -2.08 -3.92
N LYS A 73 4.87 -1.89 -2.60
CA LYS A 73 3.69 -1.60 -1.77
C LYS A 73 4.10 -0.68 -0.63
N CYS A 74 3.21 0.20 -0.23
CA CYS A 74 3.30 0.94 1.00
C CYS A 74 1.95 0.97 1.70
N LYS A 75 1.96 0.82 3.01
CA LYS A 75 0.77 0.88 3.85
C LYS A 75 1.06 1.78 5.04
N ASN A 76 0.12 2.64 5.34
CA ASN A 76 0.10 3.48 6.53
C ASN A 76 -1.05 3.01 7.43
N SER A 77 -0.76 2.68 8.68
CA SER A 77 -1.74 2.22 9.66
C SER A 77 -2.04 3.30 10.70
N GLU A 78 -2.31 4.53 10.26
CA GLU A 78 -2.56 5.69 11.14
C GLU A 78 -3.72 5.50 12.13
N PHE A 79 -4.64 4.57 11.83
CA PHE A 79 -5.82 4.32 12.66
C PHE A 79 -5.64 3.18 13.68
N ASP A 80 -4.47 2.55 13.71
CA ASP A 80 -4.15 1.52 14.68
C ASP A 80 -3.61 2.14 15.98
N ASP A 81 -3.74 1.44 17.11
CA ASP A 81 -3.21 1.88 18.41
C ASP A 81 -1.69 2.14 18.40
N ASN A 82 -0.97 1.48 17.48
CA ASN A 82 0.42 1.71 17.17
C ASN A 82 0.55 2.05 15.68
N PRO A 83 0.50 3.33 15.30
CA PRO A 83 0.64 3.73 13.91
C PRO A 83 2.01 3.32 13.35
N GLU A 84 1.99 2.59 12.26
CA GLU A 84 3.19 2.07 11.59
C GLU A 84 3.10 2.32 10.08
N VAL A 85 4.19 2.75 9.49
CA VAL A 85 4.36 2.78 8.05
C VAL A 85 5.20 1.59 7.62
N THR A 86 4.65 0.78 6.74
CA THR A 86 5.33 -0.41 6.21
C THR A 86 5.43 -0.34 4.70
N ALA A 87 6.57 -0.71 4.14
CA ALA A 87 6.76 -0.78 2.70
C ALA A 87 7.49 -2.05 2.29
N TYR A 88 7.14 -2.58 1.13
CA TYR A 88 7.90 -3.64 0.49
C TYR A 88 8.88 -3.00 -0.50
N MET A 89 10.17 -3.06 -0.19
CA MET A 89 11.22 -2.38 -0.92
C MET A 89 12.16 -3.39 -1.59
N GLN A 90 12.56 -3.07 -2.80
CA GLN A 90 13.58 -3.75 -3.56
C GLN A 90 14.70 -2.77 -3.87
N VAL A 91 15.95 -3.16 -3.60
CA VAL A 91 17.13 -2.36 -3.90
C VAL A 91 18.15 -3.23 -4.65
N GLN A 92 18.65 -2.70 -5.75
CA GLN A 92 19.73 -3.29 -6.54
C GLN A 92 20.93 -2.36 -6.52
N ASP A 93 22.14 -2.91 -6.40
CA ASP A 93 23.39 -2.16 -6.59
C ASP A 93 23.92 -2.45 -8.00
N ILE A 94 24.00 -1.40 -8.82
CA ILE A 94 24.46 -1.51 -10.21
C ILE A 94 25.99 -1.56 -10.35
N THR A 95 26.74 -1.40 -9.26
CA THR A 95 28.21 -1.58 -9.28
C THR A 95 28.58 -3.05 -9.28
N LEU A 96 27.70 -3.91 -8.80
CA LEU A 96 27.87 -5.35 -8.85
C LEU A 96 27.66 -5.82 -10.30
N ASN A 97 28.74 -6.00 -11.03
CA ASN A 97 28.82 -6.30 -12.46
C ASN A 97 28.31 -7.72 -12.82
N ASN A 98 27.18 -8.13 -12.26
CA ASN A 98 26.52 -9.36 -12.64
C ASN A 98 25.39 -9.01 -13.61
N ASN A 99 25.39 -9.63 -14.79
CA ASN A 99 24.26 -9.55 -15.72
C ASN A 99 22.94 -10.02 -15.11
N ASP A 100 22.98 -10.61 -13.93
CA ASP A 100 21.84 -11.01 -13.12
C ASP A 100 21.42 -9.83 -12.23
N LYS A 101 20.13 -9.50 -12.24
CA LYS A 101 19.53 -8.51 -11.34
C LYS A 101 19.54 -9.04 -9.90
N VAL A 102 20.65 -8.88 -9.20
CA VAL A 102 20.75 -9.27 -7.81
C VAL A 102 20.27 -8.14 -6.91
N PHE A 103 19.29 -8.44 -6.09
CA PHE A 103 18.83 -7.50 -5.07
C PHE A 103 19.76 -7.54 -3.86
N VAL A 104 20.30 -6.40 -3.48
CA VAL A 104 21.01 -6.23 -2.20
C VAL A 104 20.03 -6.14 -1.03
N PHE A 105 18.76 -5.80 -1.34
CA PHE A 105 17.65 -5.86 -0.41
C PHE A 105 16.35 -6.19 -1.16
N ASN A 106 15.55 -7.08 -0.58
CA ASN A 106 14.24 -7.43 -1.12
C ASN A 106 13.35 -7.89 0.04
N GLY A 107 12.57 -6.98 0.61
CA GLY A 107 11.78 -7.30 1.79
C GLY A 107 10.93 -6.14 2.31
N TRP A 108 10.26 -6.40 3.44
CA TRP A 108 9.50 -5.40 4.17
C TRP A 108 10.43 -4.52 4.99
N THR A 109 10.13 -3.23 5.02
CA THR A 109 10.78 -2.24 5.89
C THR A 109 9.73 -1.49 6.69
N PHE A 110 10.12 -1.00 7.87
CA PHE A 110 9.24 -0.40 8.86
C PHE A 110 9.80 0.96 9.27
N SER A 111 8.92 1.97 9.39
CA SER A 111 9.38 3.33 9.76
C SER A 111 9.79 3.44 11.22
N SER A 112 9.06 2.76 12.13
CA SER A 112 9.34 2.82 13.58
C SER A 112 10.50 1.93 14.01
N SER A 113 10.78 0.88 13.25
CA SER A 113 11.74 -0.16 13.61
C SER A 113 12.60 -0.59 12.41
N PRO A 114 13.45 0.29 11.88
CA PRO A 114 14.26 -0.01 10.71
C PRO A 114 15.24 -1.16 10.94
N SER A 115 15.58 -1.47 12.19
CA SER A 115 16.48 -2.58 12.57
C SER A 115 15.85 -3.96 12.42
N ILE A 116 14.53 -4.09 12.30
CA ILE A 116 13.87 -5.39 12.10
C ILE A 116 14.18 -5.94 10.71
N SER A 117 14.34 -5.06 9.73
CA SER A 117 14.62 -5.40 8.34
C SER A 117 15.91 -4.67 7.94
N LEU A 118 17.03 -5.30 8.21
CA LEU A 118 18.34 -4.70 7.97
C LEU A 118 18.60 -4.60 6.46
N PHE A 119 18.59 -3.36 5.97
CA PHE A 119 19.25 -3.04 4.73
C PHE A 119 20.75 -2.95 5.01
N ASP A 120 21.47 -4.01 4.71
CA ASP A 120 22.92 -4.06 4.92
C ASP A 120 23.66 -3.75 3.61
N HIS A 121 24.11 -2.51 3.50
CA HIS A 121 24.90 -2.04 2.36
C HIS A 121 26.15 -1.30 2.87
N PRO A 122 27.33 -1.50 2.30
CA PRO A 122 28.57 -0.92 2.85
C PRO A 122 28.60 0.61 2.83
N VAL A 123 27.88 1.24 1.88
CA VAL A 123 27.94 2.70 1.66
C VAL A 123 26.67 3.38 2.11
N TYR A 124 25.50 2.76 1.98
CA TYR A 124 24.22 3.43 2.18
C TYR A 124 23.39 2.76 3.27
N ASP A 125 22.61 3.57 4.00
CA ASP A 125 21.46 3.14 4.79
C ASP A 125 20.20 3.78 4.24
N ILE A 126 19.08 3.04 4.22
CA ILE A 126 17.79 3.51 3.71
C ILE A 126 16.73 3.34 4.80
N TRP A 127 16.02 4.43 5.10
CA TRP A 127 14.93 4.46 6.06
C TRP A 127 13.63 4.87 5.38
N LEU A 128 12.57 4.14 5.68
CA LEU A 128 11.22 4.50 5.32
C LEU A 128 10.74 5.63 6.23
N ILE A 129 10.17 6.69 5.65
CA ILE A 129 9.63 7.83 6.42
C ILE A 129 8.11 7.78 6.44
N LYS A 130 7.47 7.87 5.28
CA LYS A 130 6.01 7.89 5.16
C LYS A 130 5.53 7.46 3.79
N CYS A 131 4.21 7.14 3.72
CA CYS A 131 3.45 6.95 2.49
C CYS A 131 2.32 7.98 2.40
N TYR A 132 2.00 8.48 1.22
CA TYR A 132 0.93 9.46 1.00
C TYR A 132 0.42 9.44 -0.45
#